data_8d12495dfc9f9159169c2283a4d2bfa6
#
_entry.id   8d12495dfc9f9159169c2283a4d2bfa6
#
_cell.length_a   1.000
_cell.length_b   1.000
_cell.length_c   1.000
_cell.angle_alpha   90.00
_cell.angle_beta   90.00
_cell.angle_gamma   90.00
#
_symmetry.space_group_name_H-M   'P 1'
#
loop_
_entity.id
_entity.type
_entity.pdbx_description
1 polymer ?
#
loop_
_entity_poly.entity_id
_entity_poly.type
_entity_poly.pdbx_seq_one_letter_code
_entity_poly.pdbx_strand_id
1 'polypeptide(L)'
;MSGFEHYDRELKDLDNEIHRYAAVCGVNLANRHEIEACLRNHHDSWAEDKARESLQGLLVLRIKLETEMIALGFSPPPLVPS
;
A
#
# COMPACT_ATOMS: atom_id res chain seq x y z
N MET A 1 19.93 19.04 1.52
CA MET A 1 18.79 18.20 1.82
C MET A 1 18.47 17.31 0.62
N SER A 2 18.42 16.02 0.81
CA SER A 2 18.16 15.13 -0.31
C SER A 2 16.66 14.91 -0.46
N GLY A 3 16.16 14.85 -1.69
CA GLY A 3 14.77 14.57 -1.96
C GLY A 3 14.36 13.16 -1.51
N PHE A 4 15.33 12.28 -1.35
CA PHE A 4 15.11 10.90 -0.92
C PHE A 4 14.46 10.82 0.47
N GLU A 5 14.87 11.68 1.40
CA GLU A 5 14.32 11.71 2.76
C GLU A 5 12.83 11.97 2.76
N HIS A 6 12.38 12.88 1.91
CA HIS A 6 10.96 13.20 1.76
C HIS A 6 10.18 11.99 1.25
N TYR A 7 10.68 11.34 0.21
CA TYR A 7 10.04 10.16 -0.37
C TYR A 7 10.05 8.98 0.60
N ASP A 8 11.16 8.79 1.31
CA ASP A 8 11.27 7.72 2.30
C ASP A 8 10.21 7.87 3.39
N ARG A 9 10.00 9.09 3.86
CA ARG A 9 8.97 9.38 4.87
C ARG A 9 7.58 9.09 4.34
N GLU A 10 7.28 9.53 3.13
CA GLU A 10 5.97 9.28 2.51
C GLU A 10 5.72 7.80 2.32
N LEU A 11 6.73 7.05 1.87
CA LEU A 11 6.61 5.60 1.73
C LEU A 11 6.33 4.92 3.05
N LYS A 12 7.01 5.32 4.12
CA LYS A 12 6.79 4.75 5.45
C LYS A 12 5.37 5.02 5.94
N ASP A 13 4.88 6.23 5.73
CA ASP A 13 3.52 6.59 6.12
C ASP A 13 2.50 5.77 5.33
N LEU A 14 2.71 5.64 4.01
CA LEU A 14 1.84 4.81 3.16
C LEU A 14 1.88 3.35 3.58
N ASP A 15 3.07 2.81 3.84
CA ASP A 15 3.23 1.41 4.24
C ASP A 15 2.53 1.14 5.56
N ASN A 16 2.62 2.04 6.53
CA ASN A 16 1.92 1.91 7.81
C ASN A 16 0.41 1.85 7.61
N GLU A 17 -0.13 2.74 6.77
CA GLU A 17 -1.56 2.74 6.47
C GLU A 17 -1.98 1.49 5.69
N ILE A 18 -1.16 1.06 4.75
CA ILE A 18 -1.43 -0.17 3.99
C ILE A 18 -1.50 -1.38 4.92
N HIS A 19 -0.55 -1.51 5.85
CA HIS A 19 -0.55 -2.59 6.83
C HIS A 19 -1.80 -2.55 7.70
N ARG A 20 -2.21 -1.37 8.11
CA ARG A 20 -3.38 -1.18 8.95
C ARG A 20 -4.66 -1.66 8.25
N TYR A 21 -4.88 -1.25 7.01
CA TYR A 21 -6.06 -1.66 6.26
C TYR A 21 -5.99 -3.12 5.83
N ALA A 22 -4.80 -3.61 5.52
CA ALA A 22 -4.61 -5.04 5.21
C ALA A 22 -4.98 -5.91 6.42
N ALA A 23 -4.64 -5.46 7.63
CA ALA A 23 -5.01 -6.17 8.85
C ALA A 23 -6.53 -6.23 9.03
N VAL A 24 -7.23 -5.12 8.74
CA VAL A 24 -8.69 -5.08 8.82
C VAL A 24 -9.32 -6.07 7.82
N CYS A 25 -8.75 -6.16 6.62
CA CYS A 25 -9.23 -7.07 5.57
C CYS A 25 -8.77 -8.51 5.78
N GLY A 26 -7.84 -8.75 6.71
CA GLY A 26 -7.28 -10.08 6.92
C GLY A 26 -6.38 -10.55 5.78
N VAL A 27 -5.71 -9.62 5.10
CA VAL A 27 -4.89 -9.91 3.94
C VAL A 27 -3.43 -10.00 4.32
N ASN A 28 -2.73 -11.01 3.80
CA ASN A 28 -1.28 -11.13 3.93
C ASN A 28 -0.63 -10.39 2.77
N LEU A 29 0.08 -9.29 3.06
CA LEU A 29 0.73 -8.48 2.05
C LEU A 29 1.89 -9.18 1.34
N ALA A 30 2.39 -10.29 1.89
CA ALA A 30 3.39 -11.11 1.22
C ALA A 30 2.79 -11.95 0.10
N ASN A 31 1.48 -12.12 0.07
CA ASN A 31 0.78 -12.96 -0.90
C ASN A 31 -0.02 -12.09 -1.87
N ARG A 32 0.50 -11.96 -3.09
CA ARG A 32 -0.15 -11.15 -4.13
C ARG A 32 -1.55 -11.63 -4.47
N HIS A 33 -1.76 -12.94 -4.46
CA HIS A 33 -3.08 -13.51 -4.77
C HIS A 33 -4.13 -13.13 -3.73
N GLU A 34 -3.74 -13.07 -2.45
CA GLU A 34 -4.64 -12.63 -1.39
C GLU A 34 -5.02 -11.16 -1.56
N ILE A 35 -4.05 -10.32 -1.93
CA ILE A 35 -4.31 -8.91 -2.19
C ILE A 35 -5.29 -8.76 -3.34
N GLU A 36 -5.05 -9.42 -4.45
CA GLU A 36 -5.92 -9.35 -5.62
C GLU A 36 -7.32 -9.88 -5.32
N ALA A 37 -7.43 -10.98 -4.59
CA ALA A 37 -8.71 -11.54 -4.19
C ALA A 37 -9.48 -10.58 -3.29
N CYS A 38 -8.80 -9.97 -2.33
CA CYS A 38 -9.41 -8.98 -1.43
C CYS A 38 -9.97 -7.79 -2.21
N LEU A 39 -9.21 -7.28 -3.18
CA LEU A 39 -9.61 -6.11 -3.95
C LEU A 39 -10.76 -6.40 -4.92
N ARG A 40 -10.91 -7.64 -5.36
CA ARG A 40 -11.98 -8.03 -6.29
C ARG A 40 -13.28 -8.38 -5.59
N ASN A 41 -13.21 -8.94 -4.40
CA ASN A 41 -14.38 -9.46 -3.70
C ASN A 41 -15.06 -8.39 -2.87
N HIS A 42 -16.39 -8.46 -2.81
CA HIS A 42 -17.17 -7.66 -1.87
C HIS A 42 -17.12 -8.30 -0.49
N HIS A 43 -17.08 -7.46 0.52
CA HIS A 43 -17.12 -7.90 1.90
C HIS A 43 -18.51 -7.64 2.47
N ASP A 44 -18.98 -8.53 3.34
CA ASP A 44 -20.30 -8.39 3.95
C ASP A 44 -20.36 -7.24 4.95
N SER A 45 -19.22 -6.89 5.55
CA SER A 45 -19.14 -5.80 6.51
C SER A 45 -18.84 -4.49 5.80
N TRP A 46 -19.59 -3.43 6.16
CA TRP A 46 -19.31 -2.09 5.65
C TRP A 46 -17.89 -1.64 5.99
N ALA A 47 -17.44 -1.95 7.21
CA ALA A 47 -16.09 -1.57 7.66
C ALA A 47 -15.01 -2.25 6.81
N GLU A 48 -15.19 -3.54 6.49
CA GLU A 48 -14.24 -4.27 5.64
C GLU A 48 -14.26 -3.74 4.21
N ASP A 49 -15.42 -3.41 3.68
CA ASP A 49 -15.55 -2.87 2.34
C ASP A 49 -14.88 -1.50 2.23
N LYS A 50 -15.04 -0.66 3.24
CA LYS A 50 -14.36 0.63 3.32
C LYS A 50 -12.84 0.46 3.41
N ALA A 51 -12.40 -0.49 4.22
CA ALA A 51 -10.97 -0.80 4.35
C ALA A 51 -10.39 -1.29 3.02
N ARG A 52 -11.13 -2.09 2.27
CA ARG A 52 -10.74 -2.57 0.95
C ARG A 52 -10.55 -1.40 -0.03
N GLU A 53 -11.50 -0.47 -0.06
CA GLU A 53 -11.40 0.71 -0.91
C GLU A 53 -10.18 1.56 -0.54
N SER A 54 -9.96 1.76 0.75
CA SER A 54 -8.82 2.52 1.25
C SER A 54 -7.50 1.83 0.91
N LEU A 55 -7.45 0.52 1.06
CA LEU A 55 -6.26 -0.27 0.71
C LEU A 55 -5.94 -0.13 -0.78
N GLN A 56 -6.95 -0.24 -1.63
CA GLN A 56 -6.76 -0.08 -3.07
C GLN A 56 -6.20 1.31 -3.42
N GLY A 57 -6.78 2.35 -2.84
CA GLY A 57 -6.32 3.72 -3.06
C GLY A 57 -4.89 3.93 -2.61
N LEU A 58 -4.52 3.38 -1.46
CA LEU A 58 -3.16 3.49 -0.92
C LEU A 58 -2.15 2.74 -1.79
N LEU A 59 -2.50 1.57 -2.29
CA LEU A 59 -1.62 0.81 -3.18
C LEU A 59 -1.38 1.56 -4.49
N VAL A 60 -2.40 2.21 -5.03
CA VAL A 60 -2.26 3.06 -6.24
C VAL A 60 -1.35 4.25 -5.95
N LEU A 61 -1.52 4.90 -4.81
CA LEU A 61 -0.65 6.01 -4.41
C LEU A 61 0.80 5.58 -4.26
N ARG A 62 1.02 4.39 -3.69
CA ARG A 62 2.37 3.86 -3.55
C ARG A 62 3.03 3.61 -4.90
N ILE A 63 2.28 3.06 -5.85
CA ILE A 63 2.79 2.84 -7.20
C ILE A 63 3.18 4.16 -7.87
N LYS A 64 2.34 5.19 -7.72
CA LYS A 64 2.65 6.52 -8.25
C LYS A 64 3.92 7.10 -7.64
N LEU A 65 4.06 6.96 -6.33
CA LEU A 65 5.24 7.44 -5.62
C LEU A 65 6.50 6.69 -6.04
N GLU A 66 6.42 5.37 -6.18
CA GLU A 66 7.53 4.56 -6.66
C GLU A 66 7.96 4.98 -8.07
N THR A 67 6.99 5.22 -8.96
CA THR A 67 7.26 5.65 -10.33
C THR A 67 7.99 6.99 -10.33
N GLU A 68 7.56 7.92 -9.49
CA GLU A 68 8.19 9.22 -9.35
C GLU A 68 9.63 9.10 -8.86
N MET A 69 9.85 8.26 -7.85
CA MET A 69 11.19 8.00 -7.31
C MET A 69 12.11 7.42 -8.37
N ILE A 70 11.63 6.45 -9.13
CA ILE A 70 12.42 5.83 -10.21
C ILE A 70 12.77 6.87 -11.26
N ALA A 71 11.85 7.73 -11.63
CA ALA A 71 12.09 8.80 -12.59
C ALA A 71 13.17 9.77 -12.12
N LEU A 72 13.33 9.93 -10.80
CA LEU A 72 14.35 10.78 -10.20
C LEU A 72 15.67 10.05 -9.92
N GLY A 73 15.73 8.76 -10.24
CA GLY A 73 16.93 7.95 -10.04
C GLY A 73 17.02 7.25 -8.69
N PHE A 74 15.93 7.24 -7.92
CA PHE A 74 15.89 6.54 -6.64
C PHE A 74 15.40 5.11 -6.83
N SER A 75 15.77 4.24 -5.88
CA SER A 75 15.30 2.86 -5.87
C SER A 75 14.34 2.69 -4.68
N PRO A 76 13.02 2.68 -4.92
CA PRO A 76 12.07 2.54 -3.83
C PRO A 76 12.17 1.17 -3.18
N PRO A 77 12.11 1.08 -1.83
CA PRO A 77 12.11 -0.20 -1.16
C PRO A 77 10.80 -0.95 -1.41
N PRO A 78 10.82 -2.29 -1.43
CA PRO A 78 9.60 -3.07 -1.60
C PRO A 78 8.71 -2.93 -0.37
N LEU A 79 7.40 -3.15 -0.57
CA LEU A 79 6.44 -3.21 0.52
C LEU A 79 6.73 -4.45 1.36
N VAL A 80 7.06 -4.25 2.62
CA VAL A 80 7.42 -5.33 3.52
C VAL A 80 6.22 -5.71 4.37
N PRO A 81 5.82 -6.99 4.44
CA PRO A 81 4.76 -7.42 5.34
C PRO A 81 5.21 -7.27 6.79
N SER A 82 4.32 -6.80 7.62
CA SER A 82 4.62 -6.61 9.04
C SER A 82 4.55 -7.90 9.83
#